data_31fb1d3a9ca4a280bef38fa5610ab205
#
_entry.id   31fb1d3a9ca4a280bef38fa5610ab205
#
_cell.length_a   1.000
_cell.length_b   1.000
_cell.length_c   1.000
_cell.angle_alpha   90.00
_cell.angle_beta   90.00
_cell.angle_gamma   90.00
#
_symmetry.space_group_name_H-M   'P 1'
#
loop_
_entity.id
_entity.type
_entity.pdbx_description
1 polymer ?
#
loop_
_entity_poly.entity_id
_entity_poly.type
_entity_poly.pdbx_seq_one_letter_code
_entity_poly.pdbx_strand_id
1 'polypeptide(L)'
;MQICWCFREPGTKYLAGYKPLTELLTEFYDDGRKIAAICAAPSVFSGLGFLKGRRATAYPSFMDVIERDGAMTSTDSVVVDGNVTTSRGLGTAVDFALSIITQLEGKEKAQEIAESVVYRA
;
A
#
# COMPACT_ATOMS: atom_id res chain seq x y z
N MET A 1 -10.25 6.57 1.93
CA MET A 1 -9.06 5.76 1.59
C MET A 1 -9.44 4.31 1.40
N GLN A 2 -8.89 3.65 0.40
CA GLN A 2 -9.04 2.21 0.23
C GLN A 2 -7.71 1.52 0.57
N ILE A 3 -7.80 0.47 1.39
CA ILE A 3 -6.64 -0.29 1.85
C ILE A 3 -6.80 -1.73 1.40
N CYS A 4 -5.81 -2.22 0.65
CA CYS A 4 -5.75 -3.61 0.24
C CYS A 4 -4.77 -4.38 1.11
N TRP A 5 -5.24 -5.44 1.72
CA TRP A 5 -4.45 -6.28 2.62
C TRP A 5 -4.51 -7.73 2.16
N CYS A 6 -3.36 -8.31 1.92
CA CYS A 6 -3.29 -9.72 1.57
C CYS A 6 -1.97 -10.32 2.03
N PHE A 7 -2.03 -11.43 2.77
CA PHE A 7 -0.86 -12.13 3.29
C PHE A 7 -0.40 -13.29 2.41
N ARG A 8 -1.25 -13.78 1.51
CA ARG A 8 -0.92 -14.95 0.70
C ARG A 8 -1.38 -14.76 -0.73
N GLU A 9 -0.62 -15.35 -1.63
CA GLU A 9 -0.85 -15.27 -3.07
C GLU A 9 -2.29 -15.57 -3.53
N PRO A 10 -2.98 -16.61 -3.02
CA PRO A 10 -4.36 -16.86 -3.45
C PRO A 10 -5.29 -15.67 -3.19
N GLY A 11 -5.16 -15.02 -2.04
CA GLY A 11 -5.96 -13.84 -1.71
C GLY A 11 -5.73 -12.69 -2.68
N THR A 12 -4.48 -12.46 -3.07
CA THR A 12 -4.12 -11.40 -4.03
C THR A 12 -4.77 -11.64 -5.39
N LYS A 13 -4.81 -12.89 -5.86
CA LYS A 13 -5.48 -13.25 -7.11
C LYS A 13 -6.98 -12.96 -7.07
N TYR A 14 -7.63 -13.26 -5.95
CA TYR A 14 -9.04 -12.94 -5.75
C TYR A 14 -9.29 -11.43 -5.77
N LEU A 15 -8.43 -10.65 -5.11
CA LEU A 15 -8.53 -9.19 -5.14
C LEU A 15 -8.38 -8.66 -6.56
N ALA A 16 -7.39 -9.14 -7.30
CA ALA A 16 -7.15 -8.71 -8.67
C ALA A 16 -8.29 -9.07 -9.63
N GLY A 17 -8.99 -10.18 -9.36
CA GLY A 17 -10.10 -10.65 -10.18
C GLY A 17 -11.47 -10.12 -9.76
N TYR A 18 -11.56 -9.42 -8.63
CA TYR A 18 -12.85 -8.93 -8.13
C TYR A 18 -13.14 -7.54 -8.70
N LYS A 19 -13.95 -7.49 -9.74
CA LYS A 19 -14.25 -6.26 -10.47
C LYS A 19 -14.78 -5.10 -9.63
N PRO A 20 -15.72 -5.29 -8.68
CA PRO A 20 -16.18 -4.17 -7.85
C PRO A 20 -15.05 -3.48 -7.09
N LEU A 21 -14.05 -4.24 -6.62
CA LEU A 21 -12.89 -3.67 -5.95
C LEU A 21 -11.97 -2.93 -6.93
N THR A 22 -11.64 -3.55 -8.07
CA THR A 22 -10.73 -2.92 -9.04
C THR A 22 -11.34 -1.68 -9.66
N GLU A 23 -12.64 -1.66 -9.88
CA GLU A 23 -13.37 -0.48 -10.33
C GLU A 23 -13.34 0.64 -9.29
N LEU A 24 -13.56 0.32 -8.02
CA LEU A 24 -13.51 1.29 -6.93
C LEU A 24 -12.09 1.86 -6.76
N LEU A 25 -11.07 1.02 -6.82
CA LEU A 25 -9.67 1.45 -6.77
C LEU A 25 -9.33 2.38 -7.92
N THR A 26 -9.78 2.06 -9.12
CA THR A 26 -9.56 2.89 -10.31
C THR A 26 -10.24 4.24 -10.16
N GLU A 27 -11.48 4.27 -9.66
CA GLU A 27 -12.21 5.49 -9.40
C GLU A 27 -11.46 6.38 -8.39
N PHE A 28 -11.02 5.81 -7.27
CA PHE A 28 -10.24 6.53 -6.27
C PHE A 28 -8.93 7.06 -6.86
N TYR A 29 -8.22 6.23 -7.60
CA TYR A 29 -6.95 6.62 -8.21
C TYR A 29 -7.12 7.76 -9.21
N ASP A 30 -8.10 7.66 -10.11
CA ASP A 30 -8.36 8.66 -11.13
C ASP A 30 -8.80 10.00 -10.52
N ASP A 31 -9.53 9.96 -9.40
CA ASP A 31 -9.93 11.15 -8.66
C ASP A 31 -8.80 11.76 -7.81
N GLY A 32 -7.61 11.17 -7.81
CA GLY A 32 -6.50 11.60 -6.96
C GLY A 32 -6.70 11.30 -5.48
N ARG A 33 -7.66 10.45 -5.14
CA ARG A 33 -7.93 10.03 -3.76
C ARG A 33 -6.92 8.98 -3.33
N LYS A 34 -6.70 8.90 -2.01
CA LYS A 34 -5.67 8.03 -1.46
C LYS A 34 -6.03 6.56 -1.55
N ILE A 35 -5.07 5.76 -2.01
CA ILE A 35 -5.13 4.30 -2.00
C ILE A 35 -3.88 3.75 -1.32
N ALA A 36 -4.00 2.58 -0.70
CA ALA A 36 -2.89 1.97 0.04
C ALA A 36 -2.94 0.44 -0.08
N ALA A 37 -1.77 -0.17 -0.12
CA ALA A 37 -1.63 -1.62 -0.22
C ALA A 37 -0.40 -2.11 0.54
N ILE A 38 -0.51 -3.30 1.12
CA ILE A 38 0.57 -3.90 1.89
C ILE A 38 0.79 -5.37 1.47
N CYS A 39 2.01 -5.85 1.64
CA CYS A 39 2.44 -7.22 1.40
C CYS A 39 2.39 -7.57 -0.09
N ALA A 40 1.55 -8.50 -0.50
CA ALA A 40 1.37 -8.88 -1.90
C ALA A 40 0.42 -7.95 -2.67
N ALA A 41 -0.42 -7.19 -1.96
CA ALA A 41 -1.45 -6.35 -2.57
C ALA A 41 -0.93 -5.22 -3.48
N PRO A 42 0.27 -4.66 -3.29
CA PRO A 42 0.82 -3.72 -4.27
C PRO A 42 0.89 -4.29 -5.70
N SER A 43 0.97 -5.61 -5.86
CA SER A 43 0.93 -6.25 -7.19
C SER A 43 -0.41 -6.04 -7.90
N VAL A 44 -1.50 -5.86 -7.15
CA VAL A 44 -2.81 -5.51 -7.72
C VAL A 44 -2.76 -4.11 -8.31
N PHE A 45 -2.18 -3.16 -7.59
CA PHE A 45 -1.99 -1.78 -8.08
C PHE A 45 -1.09 -1.78 -9.32
N SER A 46 -0.03 -2.58 -9.29
CA SER A 46 0.88 -2.74 -10.42
C SER A 46 0.14 -3.23 -11.67
N GLY A 47 -0.68 -4.26 -11.52
CA GLY A 47 -1.49 -4.81 -12.62
C GLY A 47 -2.51 -3.82 -13.18
N LEU A 48 -2.98 -2.86 -12.38
CA LEU A 48 -3.89 -1.81 -12.80
C LEU A 48 -3.17 -0.59 -13.42
N GLY A 49 -1.84 -0.60 -13.43
CA GLY A 49 -1.03 0.48 -13.98
C GLY A 49 -0.79 1.65 -13.03
N PHE A 50 -1.15 1.53 -11.76
CA PHE A 50 -1.07 2.63 -10.79
C PHE A 50 0.35 2.92 -10.30
N LEU A 51 1.27 1.96 -10.44
CA LEU A 51 2.65 2.11 -9.95
C LEU A 51 3.64 2.53 -11.02
N LYS A 52 3.23 2.64 -12.25
CA LYS A 52 4.11 3.02 -13.35
C LYS A 52 4.67 4.44 -13.14
N GLY A 53 6.00 4.53 -13.06
CA GLY A 53 6.68 5.80 -12.82
C GLY A 53 6.59 6.29 -11.38
N ARG A 54 6.07 5.48 -10.45
CA ARG A 54 5.96 5.83 -9.03
C ARG A 54 6.92 5.02 -8.18
N ARG A 55 7.32 5.60 -7.06
CA ARG A 55 8.06 4.85 -6.05
C ARG A 55 7.10 3.93 -5.32
N ALA A 56 7.52 2.70 -5.08
CA ALA A 56 6.68 1.71 -4.42
C ALA A 56 7.52 0.61 -3.79
N THR A 57 6.90 -0.11 -2.86
CA THR A 57 7.45 -1.33 -2.26
C THR A 57 6.38 -2.40 -2.18
N ALA A 58 6.79 -3.62 -1.89
CA ALA A 58 5.91 -4.77 -1.76
C ALA A 58 6.60 -5.84 -0.92
N TYR A 59 5.91 -6.94 -0.69
CA TYR A 59 6.53 -8.13 -0.13
C TYR A 59 7.70 -8.57 -1.04
N PRO A 60 8.82 -9.04 -0.47
CA PRO A 60 10.04 -9.31 -1.26
C PRO A 60 9.84 -10.14 -2.52
N SER A 61 8.98 -11.17 -2.48
CA SER A 61 8.74 -12.04 -3.64
C SER A 61 7.92 -11.35 -4.75
N PHE A 62 7.35 -10.18 -4.50
CA PHE A 62 6.58 -9.40 -5.48
C PHE A 62 7.33 -8.17 -6.00
N MET A 63 8.54 -7.91 -5.50
CA MET A 63 9.33 -6.75 -5.95
C MET A 63 9.63 -6.79 -7.44
N ASP A 64 9.98 -7.95 -7.97
CA ASP A 64 10.24 -8.12 -9.40
C ASP A 64 9.01 -7.82 -10.26
N VAL A 65 7.84 -8.19 -9.76
CA VAL A 65 6.57 -7.95 -10.49
C VAL A 65 6.30 -6.45 -10.61
N ILE A 66 6.40 -5.71 -9.51
CA ILE A 66 6.12 -4.27 -9.55
C ILE A 66 7.19 -3.50 -10.34
N GLU A 67 8.44 -3.93 -10.26
CA GLU A 67 9.53 -3.34 -11.05
C GLU A 67 9.30 -3.56 -12.56
N ARG A 68 8.93 -4.76 -12.95
CA ARG A 68 8.62 -5.10 -14.34
C ARG A 68 7.49 -4.22 -14.88
N ASP A 69 6.51 -3.89 -14.05
CA ASP A 69 5.37 -3.07 -14.45
C ASP A 69 5.67 -1.55 -14.38
N GLY A 70 6.91 -1.17 -14.09
CA GLY A 70 7.37 0.20 -14.20
C GLY A 70 7.51 0.98 -12.91
N ALA A 71 7.37 0.33 -11.74
CA ALA A 71 7.59 0.98 -10.45
C ALA A 71 9.07 1.23 -10.19
N MET A 72 9.38 2.34 -9.53
CA MET A 72 10.69 2.59 -8.96
C MET A 72 10.70 1.97 -7.56
N THR A 73 11.33 0.81 -7.42
CA THR A 73 11.26 0.02 -6.19
C THR A 73 12.16 0.57 -5.08
N SER A 74 11.69 0.43 -3.85
CA SER A 74 12.42 0.77 -2.64
C SER A 74 12.23 -0.33 -1.61
N THR A 75 13.21 -0.53 -0.74
CA THR A 75 13.12 -1.49 0.37
C THR A 75 12.69 -0.83 1.69
N ASP A 76 12.27 0.42 1.64
CA ASP A 76 11.74 1.11 2.83
C ASP A 76 10.48 0.42 3.33
N SER A 77 10.27 0.48 4.64
CA SER A 77 9.10 -0.16 5.29
C SER A 77 7.77 0.36 4.74
N VAL A 78 7.71 1.65 4.44
CA VAL A 78 6.54 2.31 3.86
C VAL A 78 7.02 3.28 2.81
N VAL A 79 6.38 3.27 1.65
CA VAL A 79 6.65 4.23 0.58
C VAL A 79 5.36 4.99 0.27
N VAL A 80 5.43 6.31 0.38
CA VAL A 80 4.33 7.21 0.03
C VAL A 80 4.74 8.00 -1.20
N ASP A 81 3.99 7.87 -2.27
CA ASP A 81 4.21 8.63 -3.49
C ASP A 81 2.87 9.20 -3.96
N GLY A 82 2.68 10.50 -3.74
CA GLY A 82 1.42 11.15 -4.04
C GLY A 82 0.26 10.53 -3.27
N ASN A 83 -0.72 10.02 -4.00
CA ASN A 83 -1.92 9.39 -3.41
C ASN A 83 -1.77 7.88 -3.19
N VAL A 84 -0.60 7.30 -3.45
CA VAL A 84 -0.37 5.86 -3.33
C VAL A 84 0.61 5.56 -2.19
N THR A 85 0.19 4.73 -1.24
CA THR A 85 1.03 4.24 -0.13
C THR A 85 1.17 2.73 -0.25
N THR A 86 2.41 2.25 -0.20
CA THR A 86 2.71 0.81 -0.24
C THR A 86 3.60 0.42 0.93
N SER A 87 3.50 -0.83 1.38
CA SER A 87 4.29 -1.38 2.47
C SER A 87 4.56 -2.88 2.22
N ARG A 88 5.44 -3.48 3.03
CA ARG A 88 6.08 -4.75 2.67
C ARG A 88 5.46 -5.98 3.30
N GLY A 89 4.93 -5.91 4.51
CA GLY A 89 4.39 -7.11 5.14
C GLY A 89 4.03 -6.94 6.61
N LEU A 90 3.83 -8.06 7.29
CA LEU A 90 3.40 -8.06 8.69
C LEU A 90 4.35 -7.26 9.58
N GLY A 91 5.66 -7.38 9.38
CA GLY A 91 6.64 -6.65 10.19
C GLY A 91 6.63 -5.14 9.98
N THR A 92 6.01 -4.64 8.93
CA THR A 92 5.90 -3.22 8.64
C THR A 92 4.47 -2.70 8.81
N ALA A 93 3.54 -3.54 9.29
CA ALA A 93 2.12 -3.21 9.33
C ALA A 93 1.80 -2.03 10.26
N VAL A 94 2.48 -1.90 11.39
CA VAL A 94 2.28 -0.77 12.31
C VAL A 94 2.79 0.53 11.68
N ASP A 95 3.98 0.50 11.07
CA ASP A 95 4.52 1.65 10.33
C ASP A 95 3.56 2.09 9.22
N PHE A 96 3.01 1.12 8.49
CA PHE A 96 2.02 1.34 7.45
C PHE A 96 0.77 2.04 8.01
N ALA A 97 0.22 1.49 9.10
CA ALA A 97 -0.97 2.07 9.75
C ALA A 97 -0.70 3.49 10.24
N LEU A 98 0.44 3.73 10.88
CA LEU A 98 0.82 5.06 11.37
C LEU A 98 1.02 6.06 10.23
N SER A 99 1.56 5.62 9.12
CA SER A 99 1.68 6.46 7.92
C SER A 99 0.31 6.89 7.38
N ILE A 100 -0.64 5.95 7.34
CA ILE A 100 -2.01 6.25 6.90
C ILE A 100 -2.68 7.23 7.87
N ILE A 101 -2.55 7.02 9.17
CA ILE A 101 -3.11 7.91 10.18
C ILE A 101 -2.50 9.31 10.05
N THR A 102 -1.19 9.40 9.83
CA THR A 102 -0.51 10.67 9.61
C THR A 102 -1.09 11.42 8.42
N GLN A 103 -1.37 10.72 7.33
CA GLN A 103 -1.95 11.32 6.13
C GLN A 103 -3.39 11.79 6.33
N LEU A 104 -4.17 11.10 7.14
CA LEU A 104 -5.60 11.39 7.33
C LEU A 104 -5.86 12.33 8.49
N GLU A 105 -5.12 12.21 9.59
CA GLU A 105 -5.40 12.88 10.87
C GLU A 105 -4.22 13.72 11.38
N GLY A 106 -3.06 13.63 10.75
CA GLY A 106 -1.86 14.38 11.14
C GLY A 106 -0.92 13.63 12.08
N LYS A 107 0.28 14.17 12.23
CA LYS A 107 1.36 13.57 13.03
C LYS A 107 1.02 13.40 14.51
N GLU A 108 0.33 14.36 15.08
CA GLU A 108 -0.02 14.34 16.52
C GLU A 108 -0.90 13.15 16.84
N LYS A 109 -1.90 12.89 16.00
CA LYS A 109 -2.79 11.75 16.18
C LYS A 109 -2.06 10.42 16.00
N ALA A 110 -1.18 10.33 15.03
CA ALA A 110 -0.36 9.15 14.82
C ALA A 110 0.55 8.88 16.03
N GLN A 111 1.15 9.92 16.60
CA GLN A 111 2.00 9.81 17.79
C GLN A 111 1.20 9.34 19.01
N GLU A 112 0.02 9.90 19.22
CA GLU A 112 -0.89 9.49 20.30
C GLU A 112 -1.24 8.01 20.20
N ILE A 113 -1.55 7.52 19.01
CA ILE A 113 -1.89 6.12 18.79
C ILE A 113 -0.65 5.23 18.95
N ALA A 114 0.51 5.63 18.45
CA ALA A 114 1.74 4.89 18.63
C ALA A 114 2.06 4.69 20.12
N GLU A 115 1.87 5.71 20.93
CA GLU A 115 2.06 5.62 22.37
C GLU A 115 1.04 4.68 23.01
N SER A 116 -0.22 4.76 22.60
CA SER A 116 -1.29 3.94 23.17
C SER A 116 -1.12 2.45 22.92
N VAL A 117 -0.50 2.07 21.79
CA VAL A 117 -0.21 0.67 21.45
C VAL A 117 1.21 0.25 21.85
N VAL A 118 1.94 1.12 22.54
CA VAL A 118 3.32 0.89 22.99
C VAL A 118 4.25 0.57 21.82
N TYR A 119 4.03 1.20 20.69
CA TYR A 119 4.88 1.01 19.50
C TYR A 119 6.19 1.76 19.66
N ARG A 120 7.29 1.06 19.38
CA ARG A 120 8.65 1.63 19.35
C ARG A 120 9.27 1.34 18.00
N ALA A 121 9.68 2.38 17.34
CA ALA A 121 10.40 2.27 16.07
C ALA A 121 11.79 1.68 16.25
#